data_803f6b9e9dec6b0191b41afc93123634
#
_entry.id   803f6b9e9dec6b0191b41afc93123634
#
_cell.length_a   1.000
_cell.length_b   1.000
_cell.length_c   1.000
_cell.angle_alpha   90.00
_cell.angle_beta   90.00
_cell.angle_gamma   90.00
#
_symmetry.space_group_name_H-M   'P 1'
#
loop_
_entity.id
_entity.type
_entity.pdbx_description
1 polymer ?
#
loop_
_entity_poly.entity_id
_entity_poly.type
_entity_poly.pdbx_seq_one_letter_code
_entity_poly.pdbx_strand_id
1 'polypeptide(L)'
;SRGLGDVYKRQTIHAETTSNSDVEIRMIVYCKDKKKIDAEAQIAALRILLFDGCPNTQYAKPLLEDGQKTAIQKYSYYFDDLFNYRFTDFVSSFNALSKFKKADNRKGTEYEVFVKVSLLRKDLDKNGIRKKIGL
;
A
#
# COMPACT_ATOMS: atom_id res chain seq x y z
N SER A 1 12.56 8.17 7.98
CA SER A 1 11.40 8.29 7.10
C SER A 1 10.98 6.93 6.57
N ARG A 2 9.71 6.75 6.41
CA ARG A 2 9.16 5.51 5.84
C ARG A 2 9.29 5.44 4.33
N GLY A 3 9.80 6.50 3.72
CA GLY A 3 9.71 6.67 2.30
C GLY A 3 10.37 5.60 1.48
N LEU A 4 11.60 5.80 1.14
CA LEU A 4 12.24 5.01 0.09
C LEU A 4 12.90 3.72 0.56
N GLY A 5 13.21 3.62 1.85
CA GLY A 5 13.97 2.48 2.36
C GLY A 5 13.27 1.14 2.26
N ASP A 6 11.94 1.14 2.22
CA ASP A 6 11.17 -0.10 2.29
C ASP A 6 10.60 -0.56 0.95
N VAL A 7 10.82 0.20 -0.11
CA VAL A 7 10.15 -0.05 -1.38
C VAL A 7 10.42 -1.44 -1.94
N TYR A 8 11.63 -1.92 -1.82
CA TYR A 8 12.03 -3.20 -2.38
C TYR A 8 11.59 -4.40 -1.55
N LYS A 9 11.01 -4.17 -0.39
CA LYS A 9 10.57 -5.22 0.51
C LYS A 9 9.12 -5.64 0.30
N ARG A 10 8.40 -4.96 -0.58
CA ARG A 10 7.02 -5.33 -0.85
C ARG A 10 6.97 -6.54 -1.76
N GLN A 11 6.14 -7.49 -1.39
CA GLN A 11 5.94 -8.68 -2.20
C GLN A 11 4.48 -9.10 -2.10
N THR A 12 3.76 -8.95 -3.20
CA THR A 12 2.37 -9.34 -3.27
C THR A 12 2.28 -10.84 -3.56
N ILE A 13 1.64 -11.58 -2.68
CA ILE A 13 1.39 -13.00 -2.87
C ILE A 13 0.11 -13.19 -3.67
N HIS A 14 -0.90 -12.41 -3.34
CA HIS A 14 -2.23 -12.54 -3.92
C HIS A 14 -2.96 -11.21 -3.80
N ALA A 15 -3.74 -10.88 -4.82
CA ALA A 15 -4.61 -9.71 -4.77
C ALA A 15 -5.93 -10.04 -5.44
N GLU A 16 -7.02 -9.55 -4.86
CA GLU A 16 -8.36 -9.84 -5.34
C GLU A 16 -9.27 -8.64 -5.10
N THR A 17 -10.10 -8.32 -6.08
CA THR A 17 -11.08 -7.26 -5.95
C THR A 17 -12.31 -7.79 -5.23
N THR A 18 -12.74 -7.09 -4.18
CA THR A 18 -13.96 -7.47 -3.44
C THR A 18 -15.19 -6.85 -4.10
N SER A 19 -16.36 -7.22 -3.61
CA SER A 19 -17.65 -6.77 -4.16
C SER A 19 -17.85 -5.26 -4.14
N ASN A 20 -17.17 -4.54 -3.26
CA ASN A 20 -17.32 -3.09 -3.12
C ASN A 20 -16.19 -2.32 -3.82
N SER A 21 -15.51 -2.96 -4.75
CA SER A 21 -14.36 -2.38 -5.45
C SER A 21 -13.15 -2.16 -4.54
N ASP A 22 -13.20 -2.69 -3.33
CA ASP A 22 -12.04 -2.74 -2.46
C ASP A 22 -11.12 -3.86 -2.91
N VAL A 23 -9.89 -3.82 -2.48
CA VAL A 23 -8.90 -4.84 -2.84
C VAL A 23 -8.41 -5.53 -1.58
N GLU A 24 -8.46 -6.86 -1.60
CA GLU A 24 -7.78 -7.68 -0.61
C GLU A 24 -6.39 -8.00 -1.13
N ILE A 25 -5.38 -7.64 -0.36
CA ILE A 25 -4.00 -7.89 -0.73
C ILE A 25 -3.36 -8.78 0.32
N ARG A 26 -2.85 -9.93 -0.12
CA ARG A 26 -2.02 -10.80 0.72
C ARG A 26 -0.58 -10.59 0.33
N MET A 27 0.27 -10.39 1.32
CA MET A 27 1.66 -10.06 1.07
C MET A 27 2.53 -10.52 2.22
N ILE A 28 3.82 -10.57 1.96
CA ILE A 28 4.80 -10.80 3.02
C ILE A 28 5.35 -9.44 3.42
N VAL A 29 5.32 -9.16 4.71
CA VAL A 29 5.80 -7.91 5.27
C VAL A 29 7.09 -8.18 6.02
N TYR A 30 8.12 -7.42 5.69
CA TYR A 30 9.43 -7.54 6.30
C TYR A 30 9.63 -6.40 7.28
N CYS A 31 9.52 -6.70 8.56
CA CYS A 31 9.63 -5.69 9.61
C CYS A 31 10.42 -6.26 10.78
N LYS A 32 11.31 -5.45 11.34
CA LYS A 32 12.15 -5.88 12.46
C LYS A 32 11.51 -5.66 13.81
N ASP A 33 10.49 -4.81 13.88
CA ASP A 33 9.85 -4.42 15.12
C ASP A 33 8.41 -4.92 15.15
N LYS A 34 8.13 -5.85 16.05
CA LYS A 34 6.79 -6.41 16.21
C LYS A 34 5.73 -5.34 16.48
N LYS A 35 6.11 -4.25 17.15
CA LYS A 35 5.18 -3.17 17.47
C LYS A 35 4.79 -2.34 16.25
N LYS A 36 5.58 -2.39 15.19
CA LYS A 36 5.35 -1.57 13.99
C LYS A 36 4.78 -2.35 12.82
N ILE A 37 4.72 -3.68 12.92
CA ILE A 37 4.41 -4.47 11.74
C ILE A 37 2.99 -4.25 11.21
N ASP A 38 2.02 -4.02 12.11
CA ASP A 38 0.64 -3.77 11.67
C ASP A 38 0.56 -2.50 10.83
N ALA A 39 1.22 -1.44 11.26
CA ALA A 39 1.28 -0.20 10.48
C ALA A 39 2.03 -0.40 9.17
N GLU A 40 3.16 -1.09 9.22
CA GLU A 40 3.95 -1.33 8.01
C GLU A 40 3.19 -2.16 6.98
N ALA A 41 2.38 -3.13 7.44
CA ALA A 41 1.54 -3.93 6.54
C ALA A 41 0.52 -3.05 5.81
N GLN A 42 -0.15 -2.18 6.54
CA GLN A 42 -1.13 -1.27 5.95
C GLN A 42 -0.48 -0.33 4.93
N ILE A 43 0.64 0.26 5.31
CA ILE A 43 1.39 1.15 4.42
C ILE A 43 1.88 0.41 3.18
N ALA A 44 2.38 -0.81 3.35
CA ALA A 44 2.84 -1.62 2.22
C ALA A 44 1.71 -1.89 1.22
N ALA A 45 0.51 -2.18 1.71
CA ALA A 45 -0.63 -2.41 0.84
C ALA A 45 -0.98 -1.16 0.03
N LEU A 46 -0.95 0.02 0.65
CA LEU A 46 -1.18 1.27 -0.06
C LEU A 46 -0.10 1.52 -1.12
N ARG A 47 1.15 1.24 -0.80
CA ARG A 47 2.24 1.40 -1.76
C ARG A 47 2.09 0.48 -2.96
N ILE A 48 1.64 -0.75 -2.74
CA ILE A 48 1.39 -1.68 -3.84
C ILE A 48 0.36 -1.08 -4.81
N LEU A 49 -0.77 -0.60 -4.29
CA LEU A 49 -1.80 -0.01 -5.13
C LEU A 49 -1.33 1.26 -5.82
N LEU A 50 -0.62 2.10 -5.10
CA LEU A 50 -0.20 3.39 -5.62
C LEU A 50 0.88 3.25 -6.69
N PHE A 51 1.86 2.36 -6.50
CA PHE A 51 3.09 2.38 -7.29
C PHE A 51 3.36 1.09 -8.07
N ASP A 52 2.85 -0.05 -7.62
CA ASP A 52 3.17 -1.34 -8.26
C ASP A 52 2.00 -1.88 -9.09
N GLY A 53 0.79 -1.67 -8.63
CA GLY A 53 -0.39 -2.32 -9.18
C GLY A 53 -0.61 -3.70 -8.61
N CYS A 54 -1.81 -4.22 -8.80
CA CYS A 54 -2.23 -5.53 -8.30
C CYS A 54 -2.58 -6.43 -9.47
N PRO A 55 -1.69 -7.33 -9.88
CA PRO A 55 -1.97 -8.24 -11.00
C PRO A 55 -3.25 -9.04 -10.77
N ASN A 56 -3.95 -9.35 -11.85
CA ASN A 56 -5.19 -10.13 -11.84
C ASN A 56 -6.37 -9.43 -11.16
N THR A 57 -6.29 -8.12 -11.00
CA THR A 57 -7.40 -7.30 -10.53
C THR A 57 -7.65 -6.16 -11.50
N GLN A 58 -8.73 -5.43 -11.30
CA GLN A 58 -9.00 -4.23 -12.09
C GLN A 58 -7.96 -3.12 -11.82
N TYR A 59 -7.13 -3.29 -10.82
CA TYR A 59 -6.06 -2.36 -10.47
C TYR A 59 -4.69 -2.93 -10.82
N ALA A 60 -4.61 -3.65 -11.94
CA ALA A 60 -3.35 -4.23 -12.40
C ALA A 60 -2.30 -3.15 -12.68
N LYS A 61 -2.76 -1.97 -13.14
CA LYS A 61 -1.87 -0.81 -13.29
C LYS A 61 -1.87 -0.02 -11.98
N PRO A 62 -0.71 0.54 -11.59
CA PRO A 62 -0.68 1.36 -10.39
C PRO A 62 -1.57 2.60 -10.53
N LEU A 63 -2.06 3.12 -9.41
CA LEU A 63 -2.86 4.33 -9.42
C LEU A 63 -2.07 5.54 -9.89
N LEU A 64 -0.77 5.54 -9.66
CA LEU A 64 0.12 6.62 -10.08
C LEU A 64 1.11 6.10 -11.12
N GLU A 65 1.20 6.79 -12.24
CA GLU A 65 2.07 6.36 -13.34
C GLU A 65 3.52 6.77 -13.17
N ASP A 66 3.78 7.77 -12.34
CA ASP A 66 5.11 8.37 -12.24
C ASP A 66 6.14 7.52 -11.50
N GLY A 67 5.72 6.45 -10.86
CA GLY A 67 6.59 5.66 -10.01
C GLY A 67 6.76 6.28 -8.64
N GLN A 68 7.22 5.46 -7.70
CA GLN A 68 7.25 5.87 -6.29
C GLN A 68 8.18 7.04 -6.02
N LYS A 69 9.41 6.97 -6.51
CA LYS A 69 10.39 8.00 -6.24
C LYS A 69 9.94 9.37 -6.74
N THR A 70 9.49 9.43 -7.97
CA THR A 70 9.03 10.69 -8.58
C THR A 70 7.81 11.24 -7.86
N ALA A 71 6.83 10.39 -7.58
CA ALA A 71 5.61 10.82 -6.91
C ALA A 71 5.88 11.35 -5.51
N ILE A 72 6.71 10.67 -4.75
CA ILE A 72 7.03 11.10 -3.39
C ILE A 72 7.81 12.41 -3.38
N GLN A 73 8.72 12.61 -4.32
CA GLN A 73 9.43 13.88 -4.44
C GLN A 73 8.49 15.01 -4.83
N LYS A 74 7.61 14.77 -5.79
CA LYS A 74 6.71 15.79 -6.32
C LYS A 74 5.62 16.19 -5.33
N TYR A 75 5.13 15.23 -4.55
CA TYR A 75 4.01 15.43 -3.63
C TYR A 75 4.41 15.05 -2.21
N SER A 76 5.58 15.48 -1.76
CA SER A 76 6.16 15.03 -0.50
C SER A 76 5.26 15.27 0.71
N TYR A 77 4.61 16.43 0.80
CA TYR A 77 3.73 16.72 1.93
C TYR A 77 2.57 15.76 2.00
N TYR A 78 1.99 15.43 0.85
CA TYR A 78 0.87 14.50 0.81
C TYR A 78 1.30 13.11 1.29
N PHE A 79 2.41 12.59 0.77
CA PHE A 79 2.84 11.24 1.10
C PHE A 79 3.42 11.12 2.50
N ASP A 80 4.08 12.17 2.99
CA ASP A 80 4.50 12.17 4.38
C ASP A 80 3.30 12.08 5.32
N ASP A 81 2.25 12.82 5.05
CA ASP A 81 1.04 12.79 5.84
C ASP A 81 0.33 11.44 5.73
N LEU A 82 0.20 10.94 4.50
CA LEU A 82 -0.44 9.66 4.26
C LEU A 82 0.27 8.51 4.98
N PHE A 83 1.58 8.40 4.80
CA PHE A 83 2.32 7.24 5.33
C PHE A 83 2.64 7.35 6.81
N ASN A 84 2.56 8.51 7.41
CA ASN A 84 2.81 8.66 8.83
C ASN A 84 1.52 8.72 9.66
N TYR A 85 0.41 9.18 9.09
CA TYR A 85 -0.78 9.44 9.88
C TYR A 85 -2.07 8.90 9.29
N ARG A 86 -2.29 9.07 7.97
CA ARG A 86 -3.61 8.86 7.39
C ARG A 86 -3.82 7.49 6.77
N PHE A 87 -2.82 6.64 6.75
CA PHE A 87 -2.92 5.35 6.06
C PHE A 87 -4.09 4.49 6.57
N THR A 88 -4.41 4.57 7.84
CA THR A 88 -5.51 3.79 8.41
C THR A 88 -6.87 4.17 7.83
N ASP A 89 -7.02 5.40 7.34
CA ASP A 89 -8.28 5.86 6.76
C ASP A 89 -8.68 5.06 5.52
N PHE A 90 -7.71 4.46 4.86
CA PHE A 90 -7.91 3.77 3.59
C PHE A 90 -7.88 2.25 3.71
N VAL A 91 -7.85 1.75 4.94
CA VAL A 91 -7.83 0.32 5.23
C VAL A 91 -9.08 -0.05 6.02
N SER A 92 -9.85 -0.99 5.49
CA SER A 92 -11.06 -1.45 6.20
C SER A 92 -10.74 -2.51 7.24
N SER A 93 -9.76 -3.38 6.96
CA SER A 93 -9.31 -4.37 7.93
C SER A 93 -7.93 -4.89 7.54
N PHE A 94 -7.25 -5.46 8.51
CA PHE A 94 -5.97 -6.12 8.28
C PHE A 94 -5.78 -7.23 9.30
N ASN A 95 -5.11 -8.31 8.89
CA ASN A 95 -4.88 -9.46 9.75
C ASN A 95 -3.53 -10.10 9.45
N ALA A 96 -2.82 -10.47 10.50
CA ALA A 96 -1.65 -11.32 10.34
C ALA A 96 -2.11 -12.74 10.04
N LEU A 97 -1.58 -13.35 9.01
CA LEU A 97 -1.91 -14.71 8.60
C LEU A 97 -0.88 -15.71 9.09
N SER A 98 0.23 -15.24 9.63
CA SER A 98 1.26 -16.08 10.23
C SER A 98 1.78 -15.39 11.48
N LYS A 99 2.54 -16.15 12.29
CA LYS A 99 3.17 -15.57 13.47
C LYS A 99 4.22 -14.56 13.04
N PHE A 100 4.43 -13.53 13.86
CA PHE A 100 5.45 -12.53 13.61
C PHE A 100 6.81 -13.21 13.43
N LYS A 101 7.50 -12.83 12.37
CA LYS A 101 8.87 -13.22 12.09
C LYS A 101 9.68 -11.97 11.91
N LYS A 102 10.66 -11.77 12.79
CA LYS A 102 11.55 -10.63 12.67
C LYS A 102 12.23 -10.71 11.30
N ALA A 103 12.19 -9.61 10.58
CA ALA A 103 12.77 -9.56 9.24
C ALA A 103 14.27 -9.82 9.30
N ASP A 104 14.68 -10.94 8.70
CA ASP A 104 16.06 -11.36 8.62
C ASP A 104 16.16 -12.37 7.49
N ASN A 105 17.08 -12.14 6.56
CA ASN A 105 17.36 -13.07 5.47
C ASN A 105 16.10 -13.52 4.71
N ARG A 106 15.23 -12.58 4.35
CA ARG A 106 14.03 -12.84 3.56
C ARG A 106 12.86 -13.47 4.31
N LYS A 107 12.98 -13.63 5.61
CA LYS A 107 11.84 -14.08 6.41
C LYS A 107 10.94 -12.89 6.69
N GLY A 108 9.64 -13.11 6.60
CA GLY A 108 8.68 -12.07 6.87
C GLY A 108 7.39 -12.65 7.41
N THR A 109 6.48 -11.78 7.73
CA THR A 109 5.17 -12.13 8.28
C THR A 109 4.12 -11.97 7.18
N GLU A 110 3.28 -12.95 7.02
CA GLU A 110 2.22 -12.88 6.01
C GLU A 110 1.04 -12.08 6.56
N TYR A 111 0.56 -11.13 5.76
CA TYR A 111 -0.57 -10.27 6.11
C TYR A 111 -1.61 -10.27 5.02
N GLU A 112 -2.84 -10.04 5.44
CA GLU A 112 -3.97 -9.76 4.57
C GLU A 112 -4.46 -8.34 4.91
N VAL A 113 -4.55 -7.47 3.91
CA VAL A 113 -5.01 -6.09 4.10
C VAL A 113 -6.11 -5.79 3.08
N PHE A 114 -7.22 -5.23 3.56
CA PHE A 114 -8.34 -4.81 2.72
C PHE A 114 -8.29 -3.30 2.56
N VAL A 115 -8.06 -2.84 1.34
CA VAL A 115 -7.88 -1.42 1.04
C VAL A 115 -9.13 -0.86 0.37
N LYS A 116 -9.56 0.31 0.88
CA LYS A 116 -10.70 1.06 0.33
C LYS A 116 -10.20 1.89 -0.86
N VAL A 117 -10.09 1.27 -2.02
CA VAL A 117 -9.46 1.89 -3.18
C VAL A 117 -10.21 3.11 -3.66
N SER A 118 -11.55 3.04 -3.69
CA SER A 118 -12.33 4.20 -4.15
C SER A 118 -12.09 5.43 -3.29
N LEU A 119 -11.98 5.24 -1.99
CA LEU A 119 -11.70 6.34 -1.08
C LEU A 119 -10.30 6.92 -1.32
N LEU A 120 -9.32 6.05 -1.51
CA LEU A 120 -7.95 6.47 -1.80
C LEU A 120 -7.90 7.25 -3.12
N ARG A 121 -8.57 6.77 -4.16
CA ARG A 121 -8.62 7.46 -5.44
C ARG A 121 -9.23 8.85 -5.32
N LYS A 122 -10.31 8.97 -4.58
CA LYS A 122 -10.95 10.28 -4.35
C LYS A 122 -10.01 11.23 -3.62
N ASP A 123 -9.27 10.73 -2.66
CA ASP A 123 -8.32 11.54 -1.91
C ASP A 123 -7.18 12.04 -2.81
N LEU A 124 -6.66 11.18 -3.66
CA LEU A 124 -5.64 11.57 -4.63
C LEU A 124 -6.18 12.63 -5.61
N ASP A 125 -7.37 12.41 -6.15
CA ASP A 125 -7.99 13.34 -7.09
C ASP A 125 -8.24 14.70 -6.43
N LYS A 126 -8.73 14.69 -5.20
CA LYS A 126 -8.98 15.89 -4.41
C LYS A 126 -7.72 16.71 -4.19
N ASN A 127 -6.59 16.06 -4.09
CA ASN A 127 -5.29 16.70 -3.88
C ASN A 127 -4.52 16.95 -5.19
N GLY A 128 -5.16 16.72 -6.33
CA GLY A 128 -4.56 17.01 -7.63
C GLY A 128 -3.40 16.09 -8.02
N ILE A 129 -3.31 14.92 -7.40
CA ILE A 129 -2.17 14.03 -7.59
C ILE A 129 -2.38 13.06 -8.74
N ARG A 130 -3.61 12.57 -8.89
CA ARG A 130 -3.94 11.59 -9.89
C ARG A 130 -4.69 12.25 -11.03
N LYS A 131 -4.25 12.01 -12.26
CA LYS A 131 -4.98 12.51 -13.42
C LYS A 131 -6.28 11.74 -13.58
N LYS A 132 -7.36 12.45 -13.83
CA LYS A 132 -8.62 11.82 -14.15
C LYS A 132 -8.52 11.22 -15.54
N ILE A 133 -8.85 9.94 -15.64
CA ILE A 133 -8.84 9.23 -16.90
C ILE A 133 -10.00 9.72 -17.77
N GLY A 134 -9.75 9.86 -19.05
CA GLY A 134 -10.78 10.29 -19.98
C GLY A 134 -10.84 11.80 -20.19
N LEU A 135 -9.93 12.51 -19.60
CA LEU A 135 -9.82 13.94 -19.78
C LEU A 135 -8.78 14.28 -20.83
#